data_3f5073e395c360187c1c9a532fcde05c
#
_entry.id   3f5073e395c360187c1c9a532fcde05c
#
_cell.length_a   1.000
_cell.length_b   1.000
_cell.length_c   1.000
_cell.angle_alpha   90.00
_cell.angle_beta   90.00
_cell.angle_gamma   90.00
#
_symmetry.space_group_name_H-M   'P 1'
#
loop_
_entity.id
_entity.type
_entity.pdbx_description
1 polymer ?
#
loop_
_entity_poly.entity_id
_entity_poly.type
_entity_poly.pdbx_seq_one_letter_code
_entity_poly.pdbx_strand_id
1 'polypeptide(L)'
;MKRFLVTLSLAFACMAQAEDSAGRLARILAEKGILTNDELANIERAGADEAVRLLSSALYQKGILTQSEMARVYGPAAGAPGDVRFAPGVATTYVPAAAVATAVVPTVPASPPQTATSPSARTTQIQELTTASHFPMQIYGTVLWNSFYNTGGSNIEDIPLVASKRGSDPYSNFGMTVRQSRFGLRYQGGPEVWGAKLSGNVELDLLGGAAPLANGVGMDLVRLRLAYGRMDWKNTSIEAGQDWTVFSPLNPISLASFAIPAMSTSGNPWIRSPQFRFEWHSDATQAARVLLQMAALDPNVGDNPTTVVDARTPGIGERGRGPAVESRLAVTGKIGERDATVGLSGHYGRGDNVGVLNGVTVARPVDSWGVNLDYTLAVSKYFTLAGEAFSGRGLGLFSVASGQSVLAVGTPGEHGVLASGGWAQAQFNLNRKWQMNLAYGLESDEGSNLITGSRGKNQTYMTNLMYKVSPHFTWAWEWRRLMTNYQNQQSLNAIIQTANMAIAYVF
;
A
#
# COMPACT_ATOMS: atom_id res chain seq x y z
N MET A 1 10.79 14.48 -20.36
CA MET A 1 11.96 15.15 -20.95
C MET A 1 12.25 16.52 -20.39
N LYS A 2 11.26 17.43 -20.17
CA LYS A 2 11.50 18.78 -19.60
C LYS A 2 12.07 18.81 -18.16
N ARG A 3 11.74 17.86 -17.28
CA ARG A 3 12.21 17.81 -15.86
C ARG A 3 13.63 17.28 -15.68
N PHE A 4 14.07 16.37 -16.55
CA PHE A 4 15.40 15.73 -16.41
C PHE A 4 16.57 16.66 -16.77
N LEU A 5 16.37 17.56 -17.73
CA LEU A 5 17.41 18.52 -18.12
C LEU A 5 17.67 19.61 -17.07
N VAL A 6 16.68 19.98 -16.28
CA VAL A 6 16.80 21.05 -15.26
C VAL A 6 17.54 20.56 -14.03
N THR A 7 17.30 19.34 -13.59
CA THR A 7 17.93 18.77 -12.38
C THR A 7 19.42 18.50 -12.59
N LEU A 8 19.81 18.08 -13.79
CA LEU A 8 21.22 17.79 -14.10
C LEU A 8 22.04 19.09 -14.26
N SER A 9 21.44 20.17 -14.76
CA SER A 9 22.12 21.46 -14.95
C SER A 9 22.34 22.23 -13.65
N LEU A 10 21.44 22.10 -12.66
CA LEU A 10 21.58 22.73 -11.35
C LEU A 10 22.68 22.07 -10.48
N ALA A 11 22.89 20.77 -10.61
CA ALA A 11 23.94 20.07 -9.88
C ALA A 11 25.36 20.46 -10.37
N PHE A 12 25.52 20.87 -11.62
CA PHE A 12 26.79 21.33 -12.17
C PHE A 12 27.11 22.81 -11.85
N ALA A 13 26.11 23.61 -11.52
CA ALA A 13 26.28 25.04 -11.21
C ALA A 13 26.89 25.30 -9.81
N CYS A 14 26.94 24.33 -8.95
CA CYS A 14 27.45 24.50 -7.58
C CYS A 14 28.96 24.39 -7.42
N MET A 15 29.76 24.13 -8.46
CA MET A 15 31.17 23.79 -8.26
C MET A 15 32.20 24.72 -8.90
N ALA A 16 31.87 25.70 -9.75
CA ALA A 16 32.87 26.70 -10.18
C ALA A 16 32.23 27.88 -10.92
N GLN A 17 32.44 29.09 -10.47
CA GLN A 17 32.01 30.36 -11.05
C GLN A 17 30.49 30.59 -11.10
N ALA A 18 29.92 30.91 -9.93
CA ALA A 18 28.47 31.03 -9.74
C ALA A 18 27.85 32.26 -10.45
N GLU A 19 28.59 33.30 -10.76
CA GLU A 19 28.00 34.57 -11.22
C GLU A 19 27.43 34.57 -12.62
N ASP A 20 27.83 33.66 -13.54
CA ASP A 20 27.35 33.63 -14.93
C ASP A 20 26.43 32.44 -15.25
N SER A 21 26.40 31.42 -14.41
CA SER A 21 25.67 30.18 -14.71
C SER A 21 24.16 30.25 -14.45
N ALA A 22 23.73 30.98 -13.43
CA ALA A 22 22.31 31.17 -13.11
C ALA A 22 21.61 32.05 -14.16
N GLY A 23 22.25 33.11 -14.61
CA GLY A 23 21.74 33.98 -15.66
C GLY A 23 21.65 33.26 -17.02
N ARG A 24 22.65 32.46 -17.40
CA ARG A 24 22.62 31.64 -18.62
C ARG A 24 21.49 30.61 -18.60
N LEU A 25 21.28 29.95 -17.47
CA LEU A 25 20.18 29.00 -17.30
C LEU A 25 18.82 29.70 -17.37
N ALA A 26 18.69 30.89 -16.76
CA ALA A 26 17.46 31.67 -16.80
C ALA A 26 17.10 32.10 -18.25
N ARG A 27 18.06 32.49 -19.07
CA ARG A 27 17.83 32.78 -20.51
C ARG A 27 17.28 31.58 -21.25
N ILE A 28 17.92 30.42 -21.12
CA ILE A 28 17.46 29.18 -21.76
C ILE A 28 16.03 28.82 -21.33
N LEU A 29 15.69 29.04 -20.04
CA LEU A 29 14.36 28.78 -19.53
C LEU A 29 13.33 29.80 -20.01
N ALA A 30 13.73 31.05 -20.22
CA ALA A 30 12.88 32.07 -20.86
C ALA A 30 12.64 31.77 -22.35
N GLU A 31 13.68 31.43 -23.11
CA GLU A 31 13.55 30.99 -24.50
C GLU A 31 12.60 29.79 -24.68
N LYS A 32 12.55 28.91 -23.65
CA LYS A 32 11.63 27.76 -23.61
C LYS A 32 10.23 28.12 -23.10
N GLY A 33 9.95 29.37 -22.80
CA GLY A 33 8.68 29.85 -22.28
C GLY A 33 8.38 29.38 -20.85
N ILE A 34 9.42 28.97 -20.12
CA ILE A 34 9.30 28.54 -18.71
C ILE A 34 9.35 29.73 -17.77
N LEU A 35 10.22 30.71 -18.06
CA LEU A 35 10.28 32.01 -17.35
C LEU A 35 9.67 33.11 -18.23
N THR A 36 9.09 34.11 -17.57
CA THR A 36 8.64 35.35 -18.23
C THR A 36 9.82 36.28 -18.41
N ASN A 37 9.68 37.27 -19.33
CA ASN A 37 10.71 38.28 -19.55
C ASN A 37 11.02 39.11 -18.28
N ASP A 38 10.00 39.37 -17.45
CA ASP A 38 10.16 40.09 -16.21
C ASP A 38 10.91 39.26 -15.13
N GLU A 39 10.64 37.98 -15.05
CA GLU A 39 11.39 37.05 -14.17
C GLU A 39 12.86 36.97 -14.62
N LEU A 40 13.12 36.85 -15.93
CA LEU A 40 14.48 36.85 -16.47
C LEU A 40 15.21 38.13 -16.12
N ALA A 41 14.59 39.31 -16.37
CA ALA A 41 15.20 40.60 -16.10
C ALA A 41 15.50 40.84 -14.59
N ASN A 42 14.72 40.27 -13.70
CA ASN A 42 14.96 40.31 -12.27
C ASN A 42 16.15 39.43 -11.85
N ILE A 43 16.25 38.22 -12.43
CA ILE A 43 17.35 37.29 -12.18
C ILE A 43 18.67 37.84 -12.73
N GLU A 44 18.68 38.47 -13.90
CA GLU A 44 19.88 39.07 -14.52
C GLU A 44 20.41 40.30 -13.77
N ARG A 45 19.52 41.03 -13.07
CA ARG A 45 19.90 42.19 -12.27
C ARG A 45 20.40 41.85 -10.87
N ALA A 46 20.17 40.64 -10.42
CA ALA A 46 20.52 40.17 -9.08
C ALA A 46 22.00 39.73 -9.01
N GLY A 47 22.63 39.87 -7.84
CA GLY A 47 23.93 39.24 -7.59
C GLY A 47 23.81 37.69 -7.58
N ALA A 48 24.95 36.98 -7.69
CA ALA A 48 25.01 35.55 -7.92
C ALA A 48 24.11 34.70 -6.99
N ASP A 49 24.20 34.92 -5.69
CA ASP A 49 23.40 34.18 -4.71
C ASP A 49 21.90 34.49 -4.80
N GLU A 50 21.58 35.76 -5.04
CA GLU A 50 20.19 36.19 -5.18
C GLU A 50 19.60 35.75 -6.51
N ALA A 51 20.38 35.69 -7.60
CA ALA A 51 19.97 35.15 -8.88
C ALA A 51 19.59 33.66 -8.78
N VAL A 52 20.36 32.86 -8.03
CA VAL A 52 20.02 31.46 -7.73
C VAL A 52 18.73 31.37 -6.93
N ARG A 53 18.53 32.26 -5.93
CA ARG A 53 17.30 32.30 -5.13
C ARG A 53 16.08 32.65 -5.99
N LEU A 54 16.14 33.70 -6.77
CA LEU A 54 15.04 34.14 -7.64
C LEU A 54 14.69 33.06 -8.68
N LEU A 55 15.70 32.46 -9.31
CA LEU A 55 15.52 31.39 -10.28
C LEU A 55 14.87 30.16 -9.61
N SER A 56 15.37 29.72 -8.49
CA SER A 56 14.83 28.57 -7.75
C SER A 56 13.41 28.82 -7.27
N SER A 57 13.13 30.05 -6.77
CA SER A 57 11.79 30.45 -6.34
C SER A 57 10.81 30.48 -7.51
N ALA A 58 11.19 31.03 -8.67
CA ALA A 58 10.36 31.03 -9.86
C ALA A 58 10.07 29.60 -10.37
N LEU A 59 11.06 28.72 -10.36
CA LEU A 59 10.88 27.30 -10.73
C LEU A 59 10.02 26.54 -9.73
N TYR A 60 10.12 26.86 -8.44
CA TYR A 60 9.26 26.31 -7.40
C TYR A 60 7.80 26.74 -7.57
N GLN A 61 7.55 28.05 -7.78
CA GLN A 61 6.20 28.58 -8.00
C GLN A 61 5.53 27.97 -9.25
N LYS A 62 6.33 27.62 -10.26
CA LYS A 62 5.86 26.98 -11.48
C LYS A 62 5.74 25.44 -11.36
N GLY A 63 5.96 24.87 -10.15
CA GLY A 63 5.89 23.44 -9.88
C GLY A 63 6.97 22.61 -10.58
N ILE A 64 8.07 23.23 -11.01
CA ILE A 64 9.21 22.56 -11.65
C ILE A 64 10.20 22.03 -10.61
N LEU A 65 10.37 22.75 -9.51
CA LEU A 65 11.12 22.31 -8.33
C LEU A 65 10.16 21.99 -7.18
N THR A 66 10.48 20.96 -6.42
CA THR A 66 9.79 20.57 -5.18
C THR A 66 10.46 21.25 -3.97
N GLN A 67 9.76 21.27 -2.83
CA GLN A 67 10.31 21.82 -1.59
C GLN A 67 11.57 21.07 -1.13
N SER A 68 11.66 19.77 -1.38
CA SER A 68 12.85 18.97 -1.08
C SER A 68 14.04 19.30 -2.00
N GLU A 69 13.78 19.67 -3.25
CA GLU A 69 14.81 20.11 -4.19
C GLU A 69 15.28 21.54 -3.85
N MET A 70 14.38 22.42 -3.40
CA MET A 70 14.74 23.73 -2.84
C MET A 70 15.68 23.60 -1.64
N ALA A 71 15.39 22.67 -0.71
CA ALA A 71 16.25 22.43 0.45
C ALA A 71 17.66 21.91 0.07
N ARG A 72 17.80 21.23 -1.08
CA ARG A 72 19.12 20.82 -1.62
C ARG A 72 19.91 21.98 -2.20
N VAL A 73 19.24 22.99 -2.74
CA VAL A 73 19.89 24.20 -3.29
C VAL A 73 20.43 25.10 -2.18
N TYR A 74 19.72 25.17 -1.04
CA TYR A 74 20.05 26.10 0.06
C TYR A 74 20.69 25.45 1.29
N GLY A 75 20.72 24.11 1.36
CA GLY A 75 21.14 23.38 2.57
C GLY A 75 20.08 23.40 3.69
N PRO A 76 20.25 22.58 4.77
CA PRO A 76 19.23 22.37 5.79
C PRO A 76 18.99 23.55 6.76
N ALA A 77 19.66 24.69 6.58
CA ALA A 77 19.62 25.81 7.50
C ALA A 77 18.95 27.10 6.96
N ALA A 78 18.44 27.11 5.75
CA ALA A 78 17.75 28.28 5.22
C ALA A 78 16.24 28.17 5.53
N GLY A 79 15.80 28.96 6.51
CA GLY A 79 14.38 29.18 6.78
C GLY A 79 13.64 29.63 5.53
N ALA A 80 12.33 29.35 5.48
CA ALA A 80 11.46 29.73 4.38
C ALA A 80 11.68 31.20 3.97
N PRO A 81 11.70 31.51 2.64
CA PRO A 81 11.84 32.88 2.17
C PRO A 81 10.69 33.72 2.72
N GLY A 82 11.02 34.82 3.41
CA GLY A 82 10.04 35.77 3.92
C GLY A 82 9.21 36.37 2.78
N ASP A 83 7.95 36.65 3.09
CA ASP A 83 6.89 37.22 2.28
C ASP A 83 7.36 38.22 1.20
N VAL A 84 7.41 37.81 -0.05
CA VAL A 84 7.29 38.71 -1.19
C VAL A 84 5.83 38.66 -1.62
N ARG A 85 5.04 39.66 -1.19
CA ARG A 85 3.63 39.79 -1.57
C ARG A 85 3.52 40.16 -3.04
N PHE A 86 3.04 39.22 -3.85
CA PHE A 86 2.41 39.51 -5.14
C PHE A 86 0.89 39.42 -4.97
N ALA A 87 0.16 40.27 -5.70
CA ALA A 87 -1.29 40.41 -5.64
C ALA A 87 -2.05 39.08 -5.82
N PRO A 88 -3.25 38.90 -5.26
CA PRO A 88 -3.89 37.61 -5.08
C PRO A 88 -4.42 37.03 -6.39
N GLY A 89 -3.69 36.10 -6.94
CA GLY A 89 -4.21 35.10 -7.87
C GLY A 89 -4.50 33.84 -7.07
N VAL A 90 -5.67 33.28 -7.27
CA VAL A 90 -6.26 32.13 -6.57
C VAL A 90 -5.24 31.07 -6.18
N ALA A 91 -5.01 30.92 -4.88
CA ALA A 91 -4.11 29.90 -4.33
C ALA A 91 -4.78 28.53 -4.40
N THR A 92 -4.40 27.72 -5.37
CA THR A 92 -4.59 26.28 -5.31
C THR A 92 -3.47 25.71 -4.44
N THR A 93 -3.78 25.30 -3.23
CA THR A 93 -2.89 24.52 -2.35
C THR A 93 -2.67 23.14 -2.97
N TYR A 94 -1.63 23.03 -3.77
CA TYR A 94 -1.12 21.76 -4.26
C TYR A 94 -0.29 21.11 -3.14
N VAL A 95 -0.79 20.03 -2.57
CA VAL A 95 0.04 19.13 -1.74
C VAL A 95 0.86 18.27 -2.71
N PRO A 96 2.20 18.44 -2.78
CA PRO A 96 2.99 17.68 -3.74
C PRO A 96 2.94 16.19 -3.40
N ALA A 97 2.65 15.38 -4.41
CA ALA A 97 2.64 13.92 -4.35
C ALA A 97 3.98 13.30 -3.84
N ALA A 98 5.03 14.10 -3.74
CA ALA A 98 6.35 13.66 -3.28
C ALA A 98 6.45 13.42 -1.76
N ALA A 99 5.58 14.02 -0.94
CA ALA A 99 5.54 13.73 0.51
C ALA A 99 4.84 12.38 0.81
N VAL A 100 4.12 11.82 -0.16
CA VAL A 100 3.42 10.54 -0.04
C VAL A 100 4.33 9.35 -0.46
N ALA A 101 5.45 9.62 -1.12
CA ALA A 101 6.34 8.57 -1.64
C ALA A 101 7.15 7.82 -0.56
N THR A 102 7.12 8.27 0.68
CA THR A 102 7.73 7.54 1.82
C THR A 102 6.70 6.82 2.69
N ALA A 103 5.40 7.05 2.46
CA ALA A 103 4.40 6.16 3.01
C ALA A 103 4.17 5.07 1.97
N VAL A 104 4.66 3.88 2.23
CA VAL A 104 4.24 2.68 1.50
C VAL A 104 2.73 2.66 1.57
N VAL A 105 2.07 3.00 0.46
CA VAL A 105 0.62 2.97 0.37
C VAL A 105 0.21 1.52 0.33
N PRO A 106 -0.40 1.03 1.38
CA PRO A 106 -0.83 -0.35 1.44
C PRO A 106 -2.00 -0.57 0.50
N THR A 107 -2.13 -1.76 0.05
CA THR A 107 -3.18 -2.27 -0.81
C THR A 107 -3.94 -3.41 -0.11
N VAL A 108 -5.00 -3.74 -0.40
CA VAL A 108 -6.28 -4.25 0.00
C VAL A 108 -6.51 -5.75 0.13
N PRO A 109 -7.48 -6.21 0.94
CA PRO A 109 -7.82 -7.60 1.15
C PRO A 109 -8.44 -8.31 -0.04
N ALA A 110 -7.94 -9.49 -0.29
CA ALA A 110 -8.69 -10.54 -0.93
C ALA A 110 -9.86 -10.96 -0.03
N SER A 111 -10.87 -11.41 -0.67
CA SER A 111 -11.69 -12.40 0.00
C SER A 111 -10.75 -13.49 0.54
N PRO A 112 -10.96 -13.99 1.76
CA PRO A 112 -10.18 -15.12 2.24
C PRO A 112 -10.15 -16.17 1.14
N PRO A 113 -9.06 -16.96 1.03
CA PRO A 113 -9.10 -18.10 0.13
C PRO A 113 -10.43 -18.77 0.40
N GLN A 114 -11.29 -18.78 -0.60
CA GLN A 114 -12.59 -19.42 -0.43
C GLN A 114 -12.28 -20.89 -0.22
N THR A 115 -12.12 -21.27 1.04
CA THR A 115 -12.38 -22.65 1.41
C THR A 115 -13.84 -22.86 1.03
N ALA A 116 -14.03 -23.59 -0.04
CA ALA A 116 -15.32 -23.92 -0.57
C ALA A 116 -16.18 -24.54 0.54
N THR A 117 -17.03 -23.73 1.13
CA THR A 117 -18.30 -24.10 1.76
C THR A 117 -19.03 -22.81 2.10
N SER A 118 -19.48 -22.09 1.06
CA SER A 118 -20.66 -21.27 1.26
C SER A 118 -21.87 -22.16 1.10
N PRO A 119 -22.87 -22.11 2.01
CA PRO A 119 -24.13 -22.73 1.76
C PRO A 119 -24.69 -22.11 0.48
N SER A 120 -25.08 -22.98 -0.43
CA SER A 120 -25.74 -22.73 -1.70
C SER A 120 -26.59 -21.45 -1.67
N ALA A 121 -26.00 -20.31 -2.06
CA ALA A 121 -26.77 -19.16 -2.48
C ALA A 121 -27.40 -19.55 -3.83
N ARG A 122 -28.72 -19.52 -3.90
CA ARG A 122 -29.45 -19.66 -5.14
C ARG A 122 -28.85 -18.77 -6.18
N THR A 123 -28.42 -19.36 -7.26
CA THR A 123 -27.86 -18.72 -8.44
C THR A 123 -28.80 -17.62 -8.92
N THR A 124 -28.52 -16.38 -8.56
CA THR A 124 -29.01 -15.23 -9.32
C THR A 124 -28.33 -15.37 -10.68
N GLN A 125 -29.08 -15.32 -11.76
CA GLN A 125 -28.54 -15.47 -13.12
C GLN A 125 -27.47 -14.38 -13.32
N ILE A 126 -26.22 -14.78 -13.22
CA ILE A 126 -25.08 -13.95 -13.58
C ILE A 126 -25.14 -13.89 -15.12
N GLN A 127 -25.17 -12.69 -15.66
CA GLN A 127 -25.16 -12.52 -17.11
C GLN A 127 -23.80 -12.94 -17.62
N GLU A 128 -23.76 -14.13 -18.23
CA GLU A 128 -22.54 -14.65 -18.85
C GLU A 128 -22.25 -13.89 -20.13
N LEU A 129 -21.07 -13.33 -20.24
CA LEU A 129 -20.55 -12.76 -21.48
C LEU A 129 -19.78 -13.86 -22.22
N THR A 130 -20.24 -14.19 -23.43
CA THR A 130 -19.53 -15.12 -24.30
C THR A 130 -18.44 -14.37 -25.05
N THR A 131 -17.18 -14.73 -24.85
CA THR A 131 -16.05 -14.21 -25.64
C THR A 131 -16.01 -14.81 -27.04
N ALA A 132 -15.23 -14.24 -27.94
CA ALA A 132 -15.01 -14.78 -29.29
C ALA A 132 -14.50 -16.24 -29.30
N SER A 133 -13.84 -16.67 -28.21
CA SER A 133 -13.37 -18.04 -27.98
C SER A 133 -14.37 -18.90 -27.21
N HIS A 134 -15.60 -18.45 -26.98
CA HIS A 134 -16.64 -19.12 -26.22
C HIS A 134 -16.31 -19.49 -24.77
N PHE A 135 -15.39 -18.75 -24.14
CA PHE A 135 -15.12 -18.90 -22.70
C PHE A 135 -16.20 -18.20 -21.87
N PRO A 136 -16.79 -18.87 -20.87
CA PRO A 136 -17.74 -18.24 -19.97
C PRO A 136 -17.01 -17.22 -19.09
N MET A 137 -17.42 -15.96 -19.18
CA MET A 137 -16.91 -14.86 -18.38
C MET A 137 -18.00 -14.31 -17.47
N GLN A 138 -17.63 -14.00 -16.24
CA GLN A 138 -18.50 -13.39 -15.25
C GLN A 138 -17.98 -11.99 -14.91
N ILE A 139 -18.84 -11.00 -15.02
CA ILE A 139 -18.60 -9.68 -14.46
C ILE A 139 -19.05 -9.71 -13.00
N TYR A 140 -18.22 -9.20 -12.10
CA TYR A 140 -18.57 -9.05 -10.70
C TYR A 140 -18.02 -7.73 -10.16
N GLY A 141 -18.55 -7.26 -9.05
CA GLY A 141 -18.04 -6.07 -8.43
C GLY A 141 -18.72 -5.69 -7.13
N THR A 142 -18.22 -4.61 -6.56
CA THR A 142 -18.80 -3.97 -5.39
C THR A 142 -18.72 -2.46 -5.59
N VAL A 143 -19.88 -1.80 -5.66
CA VAL A 143 -19.95 -0.35 -5.49
C VAL A 143 -19.98 -0.08 -4.01
N LEU A 144 -19.00 0.66 -3.50
CA LEU A 144 -18.83 0.92 -2.09
C LEU A 144 -18.76 2.43 -1.84
N TRP A 145 -19.72 2.94 -1.11
CA TRP A 145 -19.71 4.29 -0.57
C TRP A 145 -19.27 4.24 0.91
N ASN A 146 -18.35 5.13 1.27
CA ASN A 146 -17.89 5.35 2.64
C ASN A 146 -18.06 6.81 3.02
N SER A 147 -18.50 7.08 4.24
CA SER A 147 -18.28 8.36 4.92
C SER A 147 -17.45 8.13 6.16
N PHE A 148 -16.55 9.06 6.46
CA PHE A 148 -15.62 8.93 7.57
C PHE A 148 -15.49 10.25 8.34
N TYR A 149 -15.21 10.11 9.64
CA TYR A 149 -14.82 11.19 10.52
C TYR A 149 -13.60 10.77 11.32
N ASN A 150 -12.55 11.59 11.29
CA ASN A 150 -11.31 11.36 12.03
C ASN A 150 -11.10 12.49 13.03
N THR A 151 -10.63 12.15 14.25
CA THR A 151 -10.35 13.14 15.30
C THR A 151 -8.99 13.81 15.17
N GLY A 152 -8.20 13.46 14.16
CA GLY A 152 -6.89 14.03 13.86
C GLY A 152 -6.32 13.42 12.59
N GLY A 153 -5.18 13.92 12.16
CA GLY A 153 -4.51 13.52 10.92
C GLY A 153 -4.04 12.07 10.92
N SER A 154 -4.05 11.48 9.73
CA SER A 154 -3.58 10.13 9.46
C SER A 154 -2.81 10.10 8.14
N ASN A 155 -2.20 8.97 7.83
CA ASN A 155 -1.50 8.78 6.56
C ASN A 155 -2.44 8.66 5.35
N ILE A 156 -3.69 8.23 5.56
CA ILE A 156 -4.74 8.14 4.55
C ILE A 156 -6.06 8.50 5.23
N GLU A 157 -6.72 9.55 4.76
CA GLU A 157 -7.89 10.11 5.45
C GLU A 157 -9.10 9.17 5.51
N ASP A 158 -9.46 8.58 4.38
CA ASP A 158 -10.62 7.70 4.27
C ASP A 158 -10.37 6.27 4.74
N ILE A 159 -9.09 5.87 4.90
CA ILE A 159 -8.66 4.56 5.42
C ILE A 159 -7.48 4.77 6.39
N PRO A 160 -7.70 5.37 7.55
CA PRO A 160 -6.62 5.62 8.50
C PRO A 160 -5.93 4.33 8.95
N LEU A 161 -4.59 4.30 8.82
CA LEU A 161 -3.75 3.18 9.23
C LEU A 161 -2.82 3.53 10.38
N VAL A 162 -2.32 4.78 10.40
CA VAL A 162 -1.44 5.31 11.45
C VAL A 162 -1.87 6.72 11.80
N ALA A 163 -1.75 7.10 13.07
CA ALA A 163 -1.93 8.48 13.49
C ALA A 163 -0.71 9.31 13.07
N SER A 164 -0.93 10.49 12.52
CA SER A 164 0.12 11.46 12.23
C SER A 164 0.83 11.88 13.50
N LYS A 165 2.10 12.34 13.41
CA LYS A 165 2.86 12.84 14.56
C LYS A 165 2.05 13.90 15.32
N ARG A 166 2.06 13.83 16.64
CA ARG A 166 1.36 14.82 17.47
C ARG A 166 1.75 16.24 17.06
N GLY A 167 0.77 17.09 16.81
CA GLY A 167 0.96 18.48 16.42
C GLY A 167 1.20 18.72 14.94
N SER A 168 1.45 17.69 14.12
CA SER A 168 1.62 17.87 12.67
C SER A 168 0.29 18.11 11.95
N ASP A 169 -0.77 17.48 12.42
CA ASP A 169 -2.14 17.68 11.93
C ASP A 169 -3.13 17.38 13.07
N PRO A 170 -3.44 18.38 13.92
CA PRO A 170 -4.30 18.18 15.07
C PRO A 170 -5.79 18.31 14.76
N TYR A 171 -6.15 18.61 13.51
CA TYR A 171 -7.54 18.93 13.16
C TYR A 171 -8.33 17.68 12.82
N SER A 172 -9.59 17.66 13.26
CA SER A 172 -10.54 16.65 12.82
C SER A 172 -10.95 16.90 11.37
N ASN A 173 -11.26 15.82 10.65
CA ASN A 173 -11.74 15.90 9.29
C ASN A 173 -12.94 14.97 9.08
N PHE A 174 -13.74 15.29 8.07
CA PHE A 174 -14.87 14.49 7.60
C PHE A 174 -14.82 14.43 6.07
N GLY A 175 -15.13 13.27 5.52
CA GLY A 175 -15.19 13.10 4.07
C GLY A 175 -16.09 11.96 3.65
N MET A 176 -16.26 11.85 2.33
CA MET A 176 -17.01 10.78 1.67
C MET A 176 -16.23 10.33 0.44
N THR A 177 -16.30 9.04 0.12
CA THR A 177 -15.58 8.48 -1.02
C THR A 177 -16.27 7.25 -1.58
N VAL A 178 -16.02 6.97 -2.86
CA VAL A 178 -16.40 5.73 -3.55
C VAL A 178 -15.19 4.97 -4.08
N ARG A 179 -13.98 5.46 -3.82
CA ARG A 179 -12.74 4.94 -4.44
C ARG A 179 -12.35 3.52 -4.00
N GLN A 180 -13.01 2.99 -2.97
CA GLN A 180 -12.84 1.60 -2.57
C GLN A 180 -13.73 0.65 -3.38
N SER A 181 -14.53 1.15 -4.33
CA SER A 181 -15.32 0.31 -5.25
C SER A 181 -14.40 -0.58 -6.09
N ARG A 182 -14.89 -1.77 -6.40
CA ARG A 182 -14.12 -2.84 -7.03
C ARG A 182 -14.89 -3.44 -8.18
N PHE A 183 -14.18 -3.74 -9.27
CA PHE A 183 -14.72 -4.36 -10.48
C PHE A 183 -13.81 -5.47 -10.95
N GLY A 184 -14.37 -6.56 -11.41
CA GLY A 184 -13.59 -7.68 -11.89
C GLY A 184 -14.27 -8.49 -12.97
N LEU A 185 -13.42 -9.20 -13.70
CA LEU A 185 -13.80 -10.20 -14.69
C LEU A 185 -13.20 -11.53 -14.24
N ARG A 186 -14.06 -12.53 -14.08
CA ARG A 186 -13.64 -13.90 -13.77
C ARG A 186 -14.05 -14.81 -14.91
N TYR A 187 -13.14 -15.70 -15.30
CA TYR A 187 -13.53 -16.79 -16.18
C TYR A 187 -13.29 -18.14 -15.50
N GLN A 188 -14.21 -19.09 -15.71
CA GLN A 188 -14.15 -20.46 -15.21
C GLN A 188 -14.82 -21.40 -16.20
N GLY A 189 -14.33 -22.63 -16.33
CA GLY A 189 -14.98 -23.66 -17.15
C GLY A 189 -14.63 -23.60 -18.62
N GLY A 190 -13.48 -23.07 -19.00
CA GLY A 190 -12.91 -23.22 -20.33
C GLY A 190 -12.55 -24.69 -20.64
N PRO A 191 -12.07 -24.96 -21.86
CA PRO A 191 -11.62 -26.30 -22.22
C PRO A 191 -10.49 -26.78 -21.32
N GLU A 192 -10.46 -28.07 -21.05
CA GLU A 192 -9.35 -28.66 -20.31
C GLU A 192 -8.06 -28.60 -21.14
N VAL A 193 -6.98 -28.21 -20.52
CA VAL A 193 -5.63 -28.21 -21.09
C VAL A 193 -4.73 -29.07 -20.23
N TRP A 194 -4.17 -30.11 -20.84
CA TRP A 194 -3.36 -31.13 -20.15
C TRP A 194 -4.10 -31.77 -18.94
N GLY A 195 -5.42 -31.94 -19.06
CA GLY A 195 -6.26 -32.48 -17.99
C GLY A 195 -6.54 -31.54 -16.84
N ALA A 196 -6.13 -30.25 -16.96
CA ALA A 196 -6.42 -29.19 -15.99
C ALA A 196 -7.63 -28.37 -16.45
N LYS A 197 -8.44 -27.93 -15.51
CA LYS A 197 -9.47 -26.90 -15.72
C LYS A 197 -8.81 -25.52 -15.66
N LEU A 198 -9.15 -24.68 -16.64
CA LEU A 198 -8.65 -23.31 -16.71
C LEU A 198 -9.57 -22.36 -15.97
N SER A 199 -8.97 -21.44 -15.22
CA SER A 199 -9.65 -20.31 -14.60
C SER A 199 -8.75 -19.07 -14.62
N GLY A 200 -9.31 -17.90 -14.32
CA GLY A 200 -8.55 -16.68 -14.22
C GLY A 200 -9.39 -15.53 -13.68
N ASN A 201 -8.72 -14.47 -13.29
CA ASN A 201 -9.35 -13.29 -12.73
C ASN A 201 -8.58 -12.02 -13.08
N VAL A 202 -9.30 -10.96 -13.41
CA VAL A 202 -8.78 -9.60 -13.47
C VAL A 202 -9.65 -8.73 -12.57
N GLU A 203 -9.06 -8.06 -11.58
CA GLU A 203 -9.79 -7.21 -10.64
C GLU A 203 -9.11 -5.86 -10.51
N LEU A 204 -9.92 -4.81 -10.51
CA LEU A 204 -9.51 -3.42 -10.43
C LEU A 204 -10.23 -2.72 -9.27
N ASP A 205 -9.62 -1.67 -8.70
CA ASP A 205 -10.29 -0.68 -7.86
C ASP A 205 -9.88 0.75 -8.26
N LEU A 206 -10.42 1.76 -7.57
CA LEU A 206 -10.16 3.17 -7.85
C LEU A 206 -9.14 3.79 -6.87
N LEU A 207 -8.31 2.98 -6.23
CA LEU A 207 -7.32 3.42 -5.25
C LEU A 207 -5.89 3.52 -5.83
N GLY A 208 -5.75 3.78 -7.13
CA GLY A 208 -4.46 3.95 -7.81
C GLY A 208 -3.78 5.29 -7.57
N GLY A 209 -4.46 6.20 -6.87
CA GLY A 209 -4.03 7.57 -6.61
C GLY A 209 -5.15 8.55 -6.93
N ALA A 210 -4.89 9.83 -6.71
CA ALA A 210 -5.80 10.91 -7.06
C ALA A 210 -5.09 11.89 -7.98
N ALA A 211 -5.70 12.22 -9.12
CA ALA A 211 -5.24 13.31 -9.97
C ALA A 211 -5.96 14.60 -9.53
N PRO A 212 -5.23 15.67 -9.19
CA PRO A 212 -5.85 16.94 -8.85
C PRO A 212 -6.49 17.57 -10.09
N LEU A 213 -7.74 18.00 -9.96
CA LEU A 213 -8.43 18.78 -10.98
C LEU A 213 -8.67 20.20 -10.49
N ALA A 214 -8.58 21.18 -11.39
CA ALA A 214 -8.73 22.60 -11.09
C ALA A 214 -10.12 22.97 -10.56
N ASN A 215 -11.14 22.16 -10.81
CA ASN A 215 -12.53 22.38 -10.37
C ASN A 215 -12.87 21.69 -9.05
N GLY A 216 -11.87 21.15 -8.32
CA GLY A 216 -12.07 20.47 -7.05
C GLY A 216 -12.70 19.08 -7.13
N VAL A 217 -12.91 18.55 -8.33
CA VAL A 217 -13.33 17.15 -8.51
C VAL A 217 -12.12 16.24 -8.45
N GLY A 218 -12.11 15.30 -7.52
CA GLY A 218 -11.09 14.25 -7.45
C GLY A 218 -11.27 13.25 -8.59
N MET A 219 -10.20 12.92 -9.31
CA MET A 219 -10.18 11.77 -10.21
C MET A 219 -9.41 10.65 -9.53
N ASP A 220 -10.15 9.63 -9.11
CA ASP A 220 -9.56 8.42 -8.55
C ASP A 220 -9.01 7.54 -9.69
N LEU A 221 -7.72 7.21 -9.60
CA LEU A 221 -7.05 6.42 -10.63
C LEU A 221 -7.32 4.93 -10.42
N VAL A 222 -7.46 4.23 -11.54
CA VAL A 222 -7.64 2.77 -11.55
C VAL A 222 -6.34 2.09 -11.10
N ARG A 223 -6.49 1.09 -10.23
CA ARG A 223 -5.40 0.23 -9.77
C ARG A 223 -5.68 -1.22 -10.10
N LEU A 224 -4.71 -1.91 -10.71
CA LEU A 224 -4.75 -3.35 -10.90
C LEU A 224 -4.57 -4.04 -9.54
N ARG A 225 -5.52 -4.88 -9.18
CA ARG A 225 -5.49 -5.68 -7.96
C ARG A 225 -5.02 -7.10 -8.25
N LEU A 226 -5.76 -7.79 -9.06
CA LEU A 226 -5.53 -9.17 -9.47
C LEU A 226 -5.46 -9.25 -10.98
N ALA A 227 -4.56 -10.09 -11.49
CA ALA A 227 -4.48 -10.44 -12.90
C ALA A 227 -3.74 -11.77 -13.01
N TYR A 228 -4.46 -12.87 -12.98
CA TYR A 228 -3.84 -14.20 -13.03
C TYR A 228 -4.61 -15.19 -13.86
N GLY A 229 -3.89 -16.19 -14.37
CA GLY A 229 -4.43 -17.42 -14.95
C GLY A 229 -4.04 -18.60 -14.06
N ARG A 230 -4.94 -19.60 -13.99
CA ARG A 230 -4.80 -20.75 -13.12
C ARG A 230 -5.21 -22.04 -13.83
N MET A 231 -4.48 -23.10 -13.57
CA MET A 231 -4.71 -24.47 -14.03
C MET A 231 -4.93 -25.34 -12.80
N ASP A 232 -6.10 -25.99 -12.73
CA ASP A 232 -6.50 -26.84 -11.61
C ASP A 232 -6.66 -28.30 -12.04
N TRP A 233 -5.84 -29.18 -11.47
CA TRP A 233 -6.00 -30.65 -11.50
C TRP A 233 -6.71 -31.11 -10.22
N LYS A 234 -6.85 -32.40 -10.05
CA LYS A 234 -7.54 -32.97 -8.89
C LYS A 234 -6.97 -32.53 -7.55
N ASN A 235 -5.65 -32.59 -7.38
CA ASN A 235 -4.97 -32.31 -6.10
C ASN A 235 -3.90 -31.23 -6.21
N THR A 236 -3.64 -30.70 -7.41
CA THR A 236 -2.60 -29.71 -7.64
C THR A 236 -3.14 -28.57 -8.47
N SER A 237 -2.53 -27.40 -8.31
CA SER A 237 -2.83 -26.24 -9.13
C SER A 237 -1.55 -25.46 -9.42
N ILE A 238 -1.53 -24.81 -10.57
CA ILE A 238 -0.51 -23.84 -10.97
C ILE A 238 -1.21 -22.53 -11.28
N GLU A 239 -0.64 -21.45 -10.77
CA GLU A 239 -1.12 -20.10 -11.00
C GLU A 239 0.03 -19.20 -11.43
N ALA A 240 -0.21 -18.33 -12.41
CA ALA A 240 0.76 -17.33 -12.85
C ALA A 240 0.07 -15.98 -13.05
N GLY A 241 0.67 -14.93 -12.50
CA GLY A 241 0.14 -13.57 -12.58
C GLY A 241 0.21 -12.84 -11.24
N GLN A 242 -0.51 -11.74 -11.11
CA GLN A 242 -0.57 -10.97 -9.89
C GLN A 242 -1.74 -11.43 -9.01
N ASP A 243 -1.41 -11.93 -7.84
CA ASP A 243 -2.37 -12.32 -6.79
C ASP A 243 -1.80 -12.02 -5.40
N TRP A 244 -2.57 -12.31 -4.38
CA TRP A 244 -2.13 -12.24 -2.98
C TRP A 244 -0.99 -13.21 -2.75
N THR A 245 -0.03 -12.78 -1.93
CA THR A 245 1.05 -13.66 -1.50
C THR A 245 0.54 -14.72 -0.53
N VAL A 246 1.28 -15.82 -0.40
CA VAL A 246 0.91 -16.90 0.50
C VAL A 246 1.39 -16.69 1.94
N PHE A 247 2.26 -15.70 2.15
CA PHE A 247 2.87 -15.39 3.45
C PHE A 247 1.83 -14.93 4.49
N SER A 248 0.87 -14.07 4.12
CA SER A 248 -0.16 -13.56 5.04
C SER A 248 -1.52 -13.64 4.33
N PRO A 249 -2.20 -14.78 4.42
CA PRO A 249 -3.38 -15.06 3.61
C PRO A 249 -4.68 -14.49 4.16
N LEU A 250 -4.72 -14.07 5.43
CA LEU A 250 -5.96 -13.66 6.08
C LEU A 250 -6.07 -12.13 6.19
N ASN A 251 -7.30 -11.66 6.26
CA ASN A 251 -7.59 -10.23 6.48
C ASN A 251 -8.81 -10.07 7.40
N PRO A 252 -8.81 -9.08 8.31
CA PRO A 252 -9.98 -8.77 9.12
C PRO A 252 -11.17 -8.31 8.27
N ILE A 253 -12.37 -8.68 8.67
CA ILE A 253 -13.60 -8.23 8.01
C ILE A 253 -13.86 -6.76 8.33
N SER A 254 -13.90 -5.92 7.28
CA SER A 254 -14.22 -4.49 7.36
C SER A 254 -14.69 -3.99 5.99
N LEU A 255 -15.71 -3.11 5.97
CA LEU A 255 -16.11 -2.34 4.79
C LEU A 255 -15.49 -0.93 4.77
N ALA A 256 -15.05 -0.42 5.92
CA ALA A 256 -14.27 0.82 5.99
C ALA A 256 -12.85 0.65 5.45
N SER A 257 -12.35 -0.58 5.44
CA SER A 257 -11.07 -0.99 4.88
C SER A 257 -11.26 -2.10 3.86
N PHE A 258 -11.97 -1.80 2.79
CA PHE A 258 -12.25 -2.74 1.71
C PHE A 258 -11.17 -2.70 0.64
N ALA A 259 -10.66 -1.51 0.36
CA ALA A 259 -9.58 -1.29 -0.58
C ALA A 259 -8.19 -1.46 0.07
N ILE A 260 -7.99 -1.33 1.32
CA ILE A 260 -6.78 -1.58 2.12
C ILE A 260 -7.15 -2.45 3.31
N PRO A 261 -6.46 -3.57 3.61
CA PRO A 261 -6.78 -4.41 4.76
C PRO A 261 -6.88 -3.64 6.07
N ALA A 262 -7.89 -3.95 6.84
CA ALA A 262 -7.87 -3.56 8.23
C ALA A 262 -6.63 -4.17 8.92
N MET A 263 -6.14 -3.51 9.95
CA MET A 263 -4.92 -3.87 10.68
C MET A 263 -3.62 -3.81 9.84
N SER A 264 -3.65 -3.32 8.59
CA SER A 264 -2.42 -2.92 7.89
C SER A 264 -1.63 -1.98 8.78
N THR A 265 -0.31 -2.15 8.87
CA THR A 265 0.57 -1.43 9.80
C THR A 265 0.29 -1.67 11.30
N SER A 266 -0.61 -2.59 11.62
CA SER A 266 -0.96 -2.99 12.99
C SER A 266 -1.03 -4.52 13.10
N GLY A 267 -0.08 -5.22 12.51
CA GLY A 267 0.06 -6.67 12.64
C GLY A 267 -0.53 -7.50 11.50
N ASN A 268 -0.99 -6.89 10.42
CA ASN A 268 -1.42 -7.58 9.20
C ASN A 268 -0.43 -7.30 8.06
N PRO A 269 0.61 -8.13 7.88
CA PRO A 269 1.55 -8.00 6.77
C PRO A 269 0.96 -8.67 5.53
N TRP A 270 0.70 -7.89 4.50
CA TRP A 270 0.09 -8.39 3.28
C TRP A 270 0.62 -7.66 2.04
N ILE A 271 0.63 -8.33 0.91
CA ILE A 271 0.94 -7.73 -0.39
C ILE A 271 0.28 -8.54 -1.50
N ARG A 272 0.10 -7.93 -2.66
CA ARG A 272 -0.16 -8.61 -3.93
C ARG A 272 1.05 -8.40 -4.82
N SER A 273 1.49 -9.48 -5.45
CA SER A 273 2.71 -9.48 -6.24
C SER A 273 2.55 -10.38 -7.48
N PRO A 274 3.17 -10.01 -8.60
CA PRO A 274 3.38 -10.95 -9.69
C PRO A 274 4.10 -12.19 -9.16
N GLN A 275 3.58 -13.37 -9.46
CA GLN A 275 4.09 -14.62 -8.92
C GLN A 275 3.80 -15.80 -9.83
N PHE A 276 4.59 -16.85 -9.65
CA PHE A 276 4.30 -18.19 -10.10
C PHE A 276 4.10 -19.07 -8.87
N ARG A 277 2.89 -19.63 -8.70
CA ARG A 277 2.49 -20.39 -7.52
C ARG A 277 2.15 -21.81 -7.88
N PHE A 278 2.63 -22.73 -7.08
CA PHE A 278 2.23 -24.14 -7.05
C PHE A 278 1.46 -24.42 -5.76
N GLU A 279 0.36 -25.15 -5.88
CA GLU A 279 -0.44 -25.60 -4.74
C GLU A 279 -0.68 -27.11 -4.83
N TRP A 280 -0.61 -27.75 -3.68
CA TRP A 280 -1.00 -29.14 -3.51
C TRP A 280 -1.92 -29.27 -2.30
N HIS A 281 -2.99 -30.03 -2.46
CA HIS A 281 -3.85 -30.37 -1.34
C HIS A 281 -4.08 -31.87 -1.27
N SER A 282 -4.15 -32.41 -0.05
CA SER A 282 -4.53 -33.79 0.17
C SER A 282 -6.00 -33.99 -0.24
N ASP A 283 -6.37 -35.23 -0.57
CA ASP A 283 -7.77 -35.58 -0.60
C ASP A 283 -8.40 -35.31 0.77
N ALA A 284 -9.63 -34.79 0.76
CA ALA A 284 -10.35 -34.54 1.98
C ALA A 284 -10.64 -35.90 2.66
N THR A 285 -9.95 -36.13 3.77
CA THR A 285 -10.32 -37.24 4.66
C THR A 285 -11.42 -36.77 5.59
N GLN A 286 -12.02 -37.68 6.34
CA GLN A 286 -13.02 -37.33 7.34
C GLN A 286 -12.42 -36.47 8.48
N ALA A 287 -11.12 -36.53 8.70
CA ALA A 287 -10.45 -35.88 9.85
C ALA A 287 -9.79 -34.54 9.46
N ALA A 288 -9.08 -34.45 8.35
CA ALA A 288 -8.32 -33.26 7.99
C ALA A 288 -8.03 -33.17 6.49
N ARG A 289 -7.77 -31.94 6.04
CA ARG A 289 -7.22 -31.62 4.73
C ARG A 289 -5.94 -30.81 4.90
N VAL A 290 -4.90 -31.15 4.18
CA VAL A 290 -3.62 -30.46 4.14
C VAL A 290 -3.53 -29.65 2.86
N LEU A 291 -3.05 -28.43 2.95
CA LEU A 291 -2.73 -27.54 1.82
C LEU A 291 -1.27 -27.13 1.91
N LEU A 292 -0.49 -27.37 0.86
CA LEU A 292 0.84 -26.86 0.66
C LEU A 292 0.81 -25.85 -0.49
N GLN A 293 1.34 -24.67 -0.26
CA GLN A 293 1.51 -23.63 -1.26
C GLN A 293 2.98 -23.22 -1.33
N MET A 294 3.50 -23.02 -2.54
CA MET A 294 4.85 -22.55 -2.81
C MET A 294 4.78 -21.49 -3.92
N ALA A 295 5.42 -20.35 -3.74
CA ALA A 295 5.42 -19.27 -4.71
C ALA A 295 6.82 -18.72 -4.94
N ALA A 296 7.15 -18.45 -6.21
CA ALA A 296 8.24 -17.58 -6.61
C ALA A 296 7.61 -16.27 -7.09
N LEU A 297 8.01 -15.14 -6.52
CA LEU A 297 7.37 -13.85 -6.74
C LEU A 297 8.37 -12.75 -7.04
N ASP A 298 7.86 -11.67 -7.60
CA ASP A 298 8.59 -10.42 -7.76
C ASP A 298 9.24 -10.06 -6.42
N PRO A 299 10.57 -9.74 -6.40
CA PRO A 299 11.31 -9.65 -5.14
C PRO A 299 10.79 -8.51 -4.25
N ASN A 300 10.06 -8.85 -3.20
CA ASN A 300 9.55 -7.92 -2.20
C ASN A 300 10.62 -7.69 -1.11
N VAL A 301 11.75 -7.12 -1.49
CA VAL A 301 12.87 -6.81 -0.60
C VAL A 301 13.25 -5.36 -0.76
N GLY A 302 13.25 -4.62 0.35
CA GLY A 302 13.62 -3.21 0.34
C GLY A 302 12.49 -2.28 -0.09
N ASP A 303 12.86 -1.14 -0.63
CA ASP A 303 11.92 -0.10 -1.04
C ASP A 303 11.40 -0.34 -2.45
N ASN A 304 10.21 0.16 -2.72
CA ASN A 304 9.64 0.12 -4.07
C ASN A 304 10.55 0.81 -5.08
N PRO A 305 10.64 0.29 -6.32
CA PRO A 305 11.36 0.98 -7.38
C PRO A 305 10.81 2.39 -7.58
N THR A 306 11.70 3.36 -7.73
CA THR A 306 11.29 4.72 -8.10
C THR A 306 10.78 4.72 -9.52
N THR A 307 9.56 5.25 -9.73
CA THR A 307 8.96 5.34 -11.06
C THR A 307 9.16 6.72 -11.67
N VAL A 308 9.60 6.76 -12.91
CA VAL A 308 9.41 7.87 -13.83
C VAL A 308 8.44 7.38 -14.91
N VAL A 309 7.72 8.28 -15.58
CA VAL A 309 6.56 7.94 -16.44
C VAL A 309 6.82 6.78 -17.42
N ASP A 310 8.00 6.66 -17.99
CA ASP A 310 8.33 5.65 -19.00
C ASP A 310 9.50 4.73 -18.60
N ALA A 311 10.05 4.90 -17.41
CA ALA A 311 11.16 4.07 -16.92
C ALA A 311 11.14 4.02 -15.39
N ARG A 312 11.39 2.87 -14.84
CA ARG A 312 11.61 2.69 -13.41
C ARG A 312 13.03 2.18 -13.15
N THR A 313 13.63 2.65 -12.08
CA THR A 313 14.89 2.07 -11.61
C THR A 313 14.60 0.83 -10.77
N PRO A 314 15.42 -0.23 -10.87
CA PRO A 314 15.24 -1.41 -10.04
C PRO A 314 15.23 -1.05 -8.55
N GLY A 315 14.34 -1.66 -7.79
CA GLY A 315 14.32 -1.61 -6.33
C GLY A 315 15.43 -2.48 -5.71
N ILE A 316 15.51 -2.45 -4.41
CA ILE A 316 16.52 -3.21 -3.66
C ILE A 316 16.40 -4.70 -3.96
N GLY A 317 15.20 -5.26 -3.96
CA GLY A 317 14.97 -6.67 -4.24
C GLY A 317 15.32 -7.08 -5.66
N GLU A 318 14.94 -6.27 -6.65
CA GLU A 318 15.22 -6.54 -8.06
C GLU A 318 16.73 -6.54 -8.37
N ARG A 319 17.53 -5.79 -7.59
CA ARG A 319 19.00 -5.84 -7.67
C ARG A 319 19.58 -7.14 -7.13
N GLY A 320 18.82 -7.90 -6.34
CA GLY A 320 19.20 -9.23 -5.84
C GLY A 320 19.24 -10.34 -6.90
N ARG A 321 18.75 -10.06 -8.11
CA ARG A 321 18.85 -10.92 -9.32
C ARG A 321 18.15 -12.28 -9.21
N GLY A 322 17.21 -12.44 -8.29
CA GLY A 322 16.44 -13.65 -8.13
C GLY A 322 15.04 -13.35 -7.59
N PRO A 323 14.06 -14.25 -7.73
CA PRO A 323 12.76 -14.09 -7.14
C PRO A 323 12.83 -14.15 -5.62
N ALA A 324 11.87 -13.52 -4.95
CA ALA A 324 11.55 -13.90 -3.60
C ALA A 324 10.77 -15.22 -3.60
N VAL A 325 10.84 -15.96 -2.50
CA VAL A 325 10.14 -17.24 -2.36
C VAL A 325 9.27 -17.25 -1.12
N GLU A 326 8.10 -17.85 -1.26
CA GLU A 326 7.18 -18.04 -0.14
C GLU A 326 6.69 -19.50 -0.11
N SER A 327 6.37 -19.95 1.09
CA SER A 327 5.73 -21.24 1.29
C SER A 327 4.72 -21.15 2.42
N ARG A 328 3.65 -21.95 2.34
CA ARG A 328 2.66 -22.10 3.41
C ARG A 328 2.19 -23.54 3.49
N LEU A 329 2.15 -24.05 4.71
CA LEU A 329 1.52 -25.33 5.04
C LEU A 329 0.31 -25.04 5.94
N ALA A 330 -0.86 -25.48 5.53
CA ALA A 330 -2.07 -25.32 6.33
C ALA A 330 -2.80 -26.64 6.51
N VAL A 331 -3.40 -26.79 7.68
CA VAL A 331 -4.23 -27.94 8.03
C VAL A 331 -5.62 -27.43 8.37
N THR A 332 -6.62 -27.97 7.69
CA THR A 332 -8.03 -27.74 8.00
C THR A 332 -8.62 -29.01 8.58
N GLY A 333 -9.01 -28.93 9.83
CA GLY A 333 -9.72 -29.98 10.56
C GLY A 333 -11.14 -29.54 10.92
N LYS A 334 -11.75 -30.21 11.90
CA LYS A 334 -13.10 -29.92 12.38
C LYS A 334 -13.11 -29.60 13.87
N ILE A 335 -13.87 -28.57 14.24
CA ILE A 335 -14.32 -28.32 15.63
C ILE A 335 -15.84 -28.54 15.62
N GLY A 336 -16.27 -29.68 16.16
CA GLY A 336 -17.63 -30.17 15.93
C GLY A 336 -17.85 -30.44 14.42
N GLU A 337 -18.83 -29.78 13.83
CA GLU A 337 -19.12 -29.89 12.38
C GLU A 337 -18.47 -28.78 11.53
N ARG A 338 -17.67 -27.89 12.14
CA ARG A 338 -17.18 -26.68 11.51
C ARG A 338 -15.69 -26.75 11.22
N ASP A 339 -15.30 -26.14 10.11
CA ASP A 339 -13.90 -26.07 9.70
C ASP A 339 -13.09 -25.19 10.64
N ALA A 340 -11.92 -25.69 11.01
CA ALA A 340 -10.88 -24.97 11.72
C ALA A 340 -9.57 -25.14 10.95
N THR A 341 -8.99 -24.02 10.54
CA THR A 341 -7.75 -23.97 9.76
C THR A 341 -6.65 -23.33 10.58
N VAL A 342 -5.48 -23.93 10.57
CA VAL A 342 -4.23 -23.34 11.08
C VAL A 342 -3.18 -23.49 10.00
N GLY A 343 -2.44 -22.43 9.71
CA GLY A 343 -1.37 -22.39 8.72
C GLY A 343 -0.09 -21.79 9.28
N LEU A 344 1.02 -22.24 8.75
CA LEU A 344 2.34 -21.68 8.99
C LEU A 344 2.96 -21.35 7.64
N SER A 345 3.45 -20.12 7.49
CA SER A 345 4.05 -19.63 6.26
C SER A 345 5.41 -18.99 6.51
N GLY A 346 6.21 -18.94 5.45
CA GLY A 346 7.51 -18.31 5.42
C GLY A 346 7.72 -17.50 4.15
N HIS A 347 8.50 -16.44 4.27
CA HIS A 347 8.97 -15.57 3.18
C HIS A 347 10.49 -15.49 3.23
N TYR A 348 11.14 -15.49 2.08
CA TYR A 348 12.54 -15.16 1.93
C TYR A 348 12.80 -14.46 0.60
N GLY A 349 13.58 -13.39 0.65
CA GLY A 349 14.06 -12.65 -0.50
C GLY A 349 15.42 -12.03 -0.21
N ARG A 350 16.17 -11.70 -1.26
CA ARG A 350 17.48 -11.06 -1.17
C ARG A 350 17.56 -9.89 -2.13
N GLY A 351 18.24 -8.83 -1.72
CA GLY A 351 18.45 -7.63 -2.52
C GLY A 351 19.77 -6.95 -2.23
N ASP A 352 20.03 -5.88 -2.98
CA ASP A 352 21.20 -5.02 -2.78
C ASP A 352 20.74 -3.58 -2.47
N ASN A 353 20.99 -3.14 -1.24
CA ASN A 353 20.78 -1.76 -0.81
C ASN A 353 21.95 -0.90 -1.32
N VAL A 354 21.68 -0.06 -2.31
CA VAL A 354 22.69 0.79 -2.96
C VAL A 354 22.59 2.21 -2.42
N GLY A 355 23.69 2.74 -1.96
CA GLY A 355 23.79 4.11 -1.44
C GLY A 355 25.19 4.69 -1.58
N VAL A 356 25.37 5.92 -1.10
CA VAL A 356 26.67 6.62 -1.12
C VAL A 356 27.22 6.70 0.30
N LEU A 357 28.39 6.15 0.51
CA LEU A 357 29.14 6.22 1.77
C LEU A 357 30.49 6.92 1.51
N ASN A 358 30.71 8.03 2.19
CA ASN A 358 31.94 8.83 2.02
C ASN A 358 32.24 9.21 0.56
N GLY A 359 31.22 9.55 -0.22
CA GLY A 359 31.35 9.91 -1.64
C GLY A 359 31.52 8.72 -2.60
N VAL A 360 31.53 7.49 -2.10
CA VAL A 360 31.65 6.26 -2.92
C VAL A 360 30.31 5.53 -2.96
N THR A 361 29.86 5.14 -4.14
CA THR A 361 28.69 4.28 -4.30
C THR A 361 29.04 2.87 -3.83
N VAL A 362 28.28 2.36 -2.88
CA VAL A 362 28.44 1.00 -2.33
C VAL A 362 27.10 0.27 -2.39
N ALA A 363 27.18 -1.06 -2.52
CA ALA A 363 26.03 -1.95 -2.42
C ALA A 363 26.18 -2.81 -1.15
N ARG A 364 25.11 -2.94 -0.40
CA ARG A 364 25.03 -3.78 0.80
C ARG A 364 23.98 -4.86 0.58
N PRO A 365 24.32 -6.15 0.71
CA PRO A 365 23.33 -7.21 0.62
C PRO A 365 22.31 -7.10 1.76
N VAL A 366 21.05 -7.31 1.43
CA VAL A 366 19.94 -7.29 2.37
C VAL A 366 19.13 -8.56 2.19
N ASP A 367 18.86 -9.26 3.28
CA ASP A 367 17.92 -10.37 3.31
C ASP A 367 16.59 -9.88 3.90
N SER A 368 15.48 -10.18 3.17
CA SER A 368 14.13 -10.10 3.69
C SER A 368 13.70 -11.51 4.07
N TRP A 369 13.20 -11.69 5.27
CA TRP A 369 12.66 -12.97 5.71
C TRP A 369 11.54 -12.77 6.72
N GLY A 370 10.63 -13.71 6.76
CA GLY A 370 9.55 -13.71 7.74
C GLY A 370 8.95 -15.08 7.94
N VAL A 371 8.36 -15.26 9.12
CA VAL A 371 7.48 -16.38 9.46
C VAL A 371 6.14 -15.82 9.90
N ASN A 372 5.04 -16.48 9.54
CA ASN A 372 3.69 -16.08 9.90
C ASN A 372 2.85 -17.31 10.26
N LEU A 373 2.12 -17.19 11.36
CA LEU A 373 1.10 -18.15 11.80
C LEU A 373 -0.27 -17.55 11.52
N ASP A 374 -1.11 -18.28 10.81
CA ASP A 374 -2.49 -17.88 10.55
C ASP A 374 -3.49 -18.90 11.10
N TYR A 375 -4.68 -18.42 11.51
CA TYR A 375 -5.73 -19.31 11.96
C TYR A 375 -7.13 -18.74 11.68
N THR A 376 -8.05 -19.68 11.39
CA THR A 376 -9.48 -19.41 11.29
C THR A 376 -10.22 -20.55 11.99
N LEU A 377 -10.85 -20.25 13.11
CA LEU A 377 -11.50 -21.21 14.01
C LEU A 377 -13.00 -20.92 14.08
N ALA A 378 -13.80 -21.63 13.29
CA ALA A 378 -15.26 -21.52 13.37
C ALA A 378 -15.80 -22.34 14.56
N VAL A 379 -15.70 -21.76 15.76
CA VAL A 379 -16.03 -22.43 17.04
C VAL A 379 -17.51 -22.79 17.13
N SER A 380 -18.39 -21.94 16.58
CA SER A 380 -19.83 -22.20 16.54
C SER A 380 -20.48 -21.51 15.33
N LYS A 381 -21.77 -21.75 15.08
CA LYS A 381 -22.52 -21.01 14.04
C LYS A 381 -22.62 -19.50 14.32
N TYR A 382 -22.35 -19.10 15.54
CA TYR A 382 -22.45 -17.71 15.99
C TYR A 382 -21.08 -17.05 16.19
N PHE A 383 -20.01 -17.84 16.31
CA PHE A 383 -18.70 -17.31 16.69
C PHE A 383 -17.57 -17.93 15.86
N THR A 384 -16.76 -17.07 15.26
CA THR A 384 -15.49 -17.40 14.59
C THR A 384 -14.38 -16.53 15.14
N LEU A 385 -13.22 -17.12 15.38
CA LEU A 385 -11.99 -16.41 15.70
C LEU A 385 -11.01 -16.55 14.52
N ALA A 386 -10.47 -15.44 14.03
CA ALA A 386 -9.47 -15.43 12.97
C ALA A 386 -8.32 -14.48 13.35
N GLY A 387 -7.13 -14.76 12.85
CA GLY A 387 -5.98 -13.92 13.12
C GLY A 387 -4.69 -14.43 12.50
N GLU A 388 -3.66 -13.59 12.65
CA GLU A 388 -2.30 -13.87 12.21
C GLU A 388 -1.29 -13.31 13.21
N ALA A 389 -0.10 -13.92 13.26
CA ALA A 389 1.02 -13.43 14.03
C ALA A 389 2.32 -13.68 13.26
N PHE A 390 3.14 -12.64 13.10
CA PHE A 390 4.36 -12.71 12.31
C PHE A 390 5.57 -12.16 13.05
N SER A 391 6.75 -12.57 12.57
CA SER A 391 8.04 -11.98 12.89
C SER A 391 8.97 -12.09 11.70
N GLY A 392 9.79 -11.06 11.46
CA GLY A 392 10.70 -11.07 10.33
C GLY A 392 11.58 -9.84 10.24
N ARG A 393 12.34 -9.75 9.15
CA ARG A 393 13.24 -8.64 8.84
C ARG A 393 13.04 -8.20 7.40
N GLY A 394 13.16 -6.88 7.14
CA GLY A 394 13.08 -6.36 5.79
C GLY A 394 11.68 -6.47 5.16
N LEU A 395 10.62 -6.49 5.96
CA LEU A 395 9.24 -6.71 5.53
C LEU A 395 8.46 -5.42 5.25
N GLY A 396 9.12 -4.27 5.03
CA GLY A 396 8.44 -2.98 4.86
C GLY A 396 7.43 -2.95 3.71
N LEU A 397 7.66 -3.72 2.63
CA LEU A 397 6.72 -3.85 1.52
C LEU A 397 5.44 -4.62 1.89
N PHE A 398 5.44 -5.37 2.98
CA PHE A 398 4.26 -6.02 3.56
C PHE A 398 3.46 -5.09 4.48
N SER A 399 3.58 -3.77 4.29
CA SER A 399 2.83 -2.78 5.06
C SER A 399 3.05 -2.84 6.57
N VAL A 400 4.28 -3.13 6.99
CA VAL A 400 4.66 -3.10 8.40
C VAL A 400 4.74 -1.65 8.94
N ALA A 401 4.68 -1.48 10.26
CA ALA A 401 4.44 -0.19 10.93
C ALA A 401 5.41 0.91 10.55
N SER A 402 6.71 0.61 10.44
CA SER A 402 7.73 1.58 9.99
C SER A 402 7.57 1.97 8.52
N GLY A 403 6.97 1.08 7.70
CA GLY A 403 6.88 1.23 6.26
C GLY A 403 8.25 1.22 5.57
N GLN A 404 9.26 0.69 6.24
CA GLN A 404 10.63 0.64 5.75
C GLN A 404 11.16 -0.79 5.85
N SER A 405 11.67 -1.32 4.74
CA SER A 405 12.36 -2.61 4.73
C SER A 405 13.78 -2.47 5.23
N VAL A 406 14.46 -1.42 4.78
CA VAL A 406 15.87 -1.10 5.07
C VAL A 406 16.03 0.40 5.29
N LEU A 407 17.08 0.79 5.99
CA LEU A 407 17.48 2.19 6.12
C LEU A 407 18.63 2.52 5.16
N ALA A 408 18.95 3.81 5.01
CA ALA A 408 20.02 4.27 4.13
C ALA A 408 21.35 3.60 4.49
N VAL A 409 22.17 3.35 3.48
CA VAL A 409 23.53 2.80 3.64
C VAL A 409 24.33 3.68 4.58
N GLY A 410 25.08 3.05 5.49
CA GLY A 410 25.87 3.72 6.55
C GLY A 410 25.06 4.02 7.83
N THR A 411 23.79 3.63 7.90
CA THR A 411 22.98 3.78 9.11
C THR A 411 22.71 2.44 9.79
N PRO A 412 22.44 2.42 11.11
CA PRO A 412 21.89 1.22 11.74
C PRO A 412 20.59 0.81 11.03
N GLY A 413 20.43 -0.45 10.68
CA GLY A 413 19.25 -0.92 9.92
C GLY A 413 19.43 -0.96 8.40
N GLU A 414 20.60 -0.60 7.87
CA GLU A 414 20.91 -0.75 6.44
C GLU A 414 20.75 -2.20 5.91
N HIS A 415 20.80 -3.19 6.78
CA HIS A 415 20.65 -4.61 6.50
C HIS A 415 19.22 -5.14 6.70
N GLY A 416 18.29 -4.28 6.97
CA GLY A 416 16.88 -4.63 7.18
C GLY A 416 16.38 -4.32 8.58
N VAL A 417 15.15 -3.85 8.64
CA VAL A 417 14.43 -3.53 9.88
C VAL A 417 13.75 -4.78 10.40
N LEU A 418 13.90 -5.07 11.69
CA LEU A 418 13.16 -6.13 12.38
C LEU A 418 11.75 -5.66 12.71
N ALA A 419 10.76 -6.49 12.43
CA ALA A 419 9.37 -6.24 12.75
C ALA A 419 8.69 -7.49 13.27
N SER A 420 7.77 -7.32 14.21
CA SER A 420 6.91 -8.38 14.71
C SER A 420 5.54 -7.83 15.05
N GLY A 421 4.52 -8.65 14.90
CA GLY A 421 3.16 -8.22 15.18
C GLY A 421 2.15 -9.32 14.97
N GLY A 422 0.89 -8.93 15.02
CA GLY A 422 -0.22 -9.81 14.76
C GLY A 422 -1.55 -9.12 15.00
N TRP A 423 -2.58 -9.75 14.51
CA TRP A 423 -3.96 -9.32 14.72
C TRP A 423 -4.86 -10.51 15.04
N ALA A 424 -5.95 -10.21 15.70
CA ALA A 424 -7.03 -11.15 15.94
C ALA A 424 -8.38 -10.47 15.78
N GLN A 425 -9.36 -11.19 15.23
CA GLN A 425 -10.73 -10.74 15.10
C GLN A 425 -11.71 -11.80 15.62
N ALA A 426 -12.53 -11.40 16.56
CA ALA A 426 -13.70 -12.14 17.02
C ALA A 426 -14.91 -11.71 16.18
N GLN A 427 -15.52 -12.67 15.48
CA GLN A 427 -16.64 -12.47 14.55
C GLN A 427 -17.89 -13.09 15.17
N PHE A 428 -18.92 -12.28 15.46
CA PHE A 428 -20.17 -12.69 16.04
C PHE A 428 -21.30 -12.59 15.01
N ASN A 429 -21.78 -13.74 14.51
CA ASN A 429 -22.96 -13.84 13.67
C ASN A 429 -24.20 -13.84 14.58
N LEU A 430 -24.72 -12.67 14.92
CA LEU A 430 -25.86 -12.51 15.84
C LEU A 430 -27.13 -13.16 15.28
N ASN A 431 -27.33 -13.04 13.97
CA ASN A 431 -28.36 -13.73 13.20
C ASN A 431 -28.00 -13.67 11.69
N ARG A 432 -28.95 -14.05 10.82
CA ARG A 432 -28.74 -14.06 9.36
C ARG A 432 -28.46 -12.68 8.76
N LYS A 433 -28.86 -11.59 9.42
CA LYS A 433 -28.72 -10.21 8.94
C LYS A 433 -27.66 -9.43 9.67
N TRP A 434 -27.39 -9.71 10.93
CA TRP A 434 -26.49 -8.92 11.78
C TRP A 434 -25.22 -9.68 12.10
N GLN A 435 -24.09 -9.05 11.83
CA GLN A 435 -22.76 -9.51 12.20
C GLN A 435 -22.02 -8.38 12.92
N MET A 436 -21.41 -8.70 14.06
CA MET A 436 -20.53 -7.80 14.81
C MET A 436 -19.13 -8.38 14.84
N ASN A 437 -18.13 -7.52 14.66
CA ASN A 437 -16.73 -7.92 14.71
C ASN A 437 -15.97 -7.04 15.69
N LEU A 438 -15.13 -7.65 16.49
CA LEU A 438 -14.18 -6.99 17.40
C LEU A 438 -12.79 -7.42 16.99
N ALA A 439 -11.89 -6.49 16.78
CA ALA A 439 -10.52 -6.80 16.40
C ALA A 439 -9.50 -5.94 17.14
N TYR A 440 -8.32 -6.51 17.33
CA TYR A 440 -7.15 -5.84 17.83
C TYR A 440 -5.95 -6.25 16.97
N GLY A 441 -5.11 -5.29 16.64
CA GLY A 441 -3.86 -5.50 15.95
C GLY A 441 -2.74 -4.67 16.56
N LEU A 442 -1.56 -5.25 16.56
CA LEU A 442 -0.34 -4.66 17.09
C LEU A 442 0.82 -5.01 16.18
N GLU A 443 1.66 -4.02 15.91
CA GLU A 443 2.94 -4.22 15.26
C GLU A 443 4.00 -3.39 15.95
N SER A 444 5.20 -3.94 16.11
CA SER A 444 6.32 -3.32 16.78
C SER A 444 7.62 -3.58 16.02
N ASP A 445 8.29 -2.46 15.69
CA ASP A 445 9.67 -2.39 15.23
C ASP A 445 10.58 -1.86 16.36
N GLU A 446 10.04 -1.75 17.59
CA GLU A 446 10.79 -1.35 18.79
C GLU A 446 11.94 -2.34 19.03
N GLY A 447 13.13 -1.82 19.30
CA GLY A 447 14.35 -2.61 19.42
C GLY A 447 15.09 -2.88 18.09
N SER A 448 14.50 -2.52 16.94
CA SER A 448 15.24 -2.40 15.69
C SER A 448 16.09 -1.13 15.67
N ASN A 449 17.09 -1.07 14.80
CA ASN A 449 17.94 0.11 14.64
C ASN A 449 17.25 1.19 13.82
N LEU A 450 16.06 1.63 14.24
CA LEU A 450 15.30 2.68 13.58
C LEU A 450 15.87 4.07 13.86
N ILE A 451 15.73 4.96 12.88
CA ILE A 451 16.05 6.38 13.05
C ILE A 451 15.06 7.01 14.04
N THR A 452 15.57 7.89 14.91
CA THR A 452 14.74 8.67 15.84
C THR A 452 13.63 9.41 15.10
N GLY A 453 12.40 9.30 15.61
CA GLY A 453 11.20 9.89 14.99
C GLY A 453 10.57 9.07 13.87
N SER A 454 11.11 7.89 13.52
CA SER A 454 10.42 6.89 12.71
C SER A 454 9.27 6.24 13.49
N ARG A 455 8.30 5.66 12.81
CA ARG A 455 7.26 4.85 13.46
C ARG A 455 7.89 3.59 14.01
N GLY A 456 7.76 3.35 15.31
CA GLY A 456 8.34 2.18 15.98
C GLY A 456 7.28 1.19 16.44
N LYS A 457 6.03 1.65 16.66
CA LYS A 457 4.93 0.79 17.08
C LYS A 457 3.58 1.36 16.65
N ASN A 458 2.70 0.49 16.19
CA ASN A 458 1.34 0.88 15.85
C ASN A 458 0.33 -0.14 16.40
N GLN A 459 -0.77 0.35 16.95
CA GLN A 459 -1.83 -0.46 17.55
C GLN A 459 -3.18 0.05 17.05
N THR A 460 -4.07 -0.89 16.75
CA THR A 460 -5.43 -0.57 16.32
C THR A 460 -6.45 -1.43 17.05
N TYR A 461 -7.39 -0.78 17.72
CA TYR A 461 -8.64 -1.39 18.15
C TYR A 461 -9.72 -1.10 17.13
N MET A 462 -10.52 -2.08 16.80
CA MET A 462 -11.60 -1.96 15.82
C MET A 462 -12.85 -2.68 16.30
N THR A 463 -13.98 -2.04 16.13
CA THR A 463 -15.29 -2.70 16.23
C THR A 463 -16.13 -2.29 15.03
N ASN A 464 -16.84 -3.24 14.45
CA ASN A 464 -17.82 -2.93 13.42
C ASN A 464 -19.10 -3.76 13.59
N LEU A 465 -20.18 -3.17 13.10
CA LEU A 465 -21.49 -3.78 13.03
C LEU A 465 -21.98 -3.76 11.57
N MET A 466 -22.31 -4.91 11.04
CA MET A 466 -22.75 -5.06 9.65
C MET A 466 -24.20 -5.52 9.61
N TYR A 467 -25.00 -4.87 8.80
CA TYR A 467 -26.40 -5.21 8.53
C TYR A 467 -26.59 -5.62 7.07
N LYS A 468 -26.82 -6.89 6.84
CA LYS A 468 -27.08 -7.47 5.52
C LYS A 468 -28.57 -7.25 5.18
N VAL A 469 -28.87 -6.18 4.45
CA VAL A 469 -30.25 -5.86 4.00
C VAL A 469 -30.75 -6.94 3.06
N SER A 470 -29.88 -7.36 2.11
CA SER A 470 -30.09 -8.41 1.15
C SER A 470 -28.76 -9.14 0.87
N PRO A 471 -28.72 -10.21 0.06
CA PRO A 471 -27.47 -10.82 -0.39
C PRO A 471 -26.55 -9.84 -1.13
N HIS A 472 -27.10 -8.79 -1.75
CA HIS A 472 -26.39 -7.82 -2.57
C HIS A 472 -26.16 -6.47 -1.87
N PHE A 473 -26.77 -6.23 -0.71
CA PHE A 473 -26.76 -4.91 -0.10
C PHE A 473 -26.44 -4.98 1.40
N THR A 474 -25.34 -4.35 1.81
CA THR A 474 -24.87 -4.36 3.19
C THR A 474 -24.57 -2.94 3.67
N TRP A 475 -25.02 -2.62 4.86
CA TRP A 475 -24.61 -1.45 5.61
C TRP A 475 -23.64 -1.86 6.69
N ALA A 476 -22.64 -1.00 6.98
CA ALA A 476 -21.70 -1.21 8.07
C ALA A 476 -21.38 0.10 8.78
N TRP A 477 -21.21 0.00 10.08
CA TRP A 477 -20.68 1.07 10.93
C TRP A 477 -19.42 0.53 11.58
N GLU A 478 -18.36 1.33 11.56
CA GLU A 478 -17.08 0.94 12.14
C GLU A 478 -16.47 2.07 12.95
N TRP A 479 -15.91 1.72 14.08
CA TRP A 479 -15.10 2.59 14.90
C TRP A 479 -13.71 1.98 15.09
N ARG A 480 -12.68 2.83 15.02
CA ARG A 480 -11.29 2.47 15.32
C ARG A 480 -10.65 3.47 16.26
N ARG A 481 -9.71 2.97 17.04
CA ARG A 481 -8.72 3.76 17.76
C ARG A 481 -7.34 3.32 17.33
N LEU A 482 -6.58 4.24 16.75
CA LEU A 482 -5.21 4.04 16.30
C LEU A 482 -4.27 4.75 17.26
N MET A 483 -3.19 4.06 17.66
CA MET A 483 -2.17 4.56 18.56
C MET A 483 -0.80 4.30 17.93
N THR A 484 -0.11 5.36 17.54
CA THR A 484 1.19 5.29 16.87
C THR A 484 2.27 5.88 17.79
N ASN A 485 3.32 5.10 18.07
CA ASN A 485 4.49 5.51 18.81
C ASN A 485 5.67 5.77 17.88
N TYR A 486 6.41 6.82 18.18
CA TYR A 486 7.56 7.24 17.40
C TYR A 486 8.86 6.98 18.17
N GLN A 487 9.81 6.33 17.48
CA GLN A 487 11.09 5.87 18.03
C GLN A 487 11.85 7.01 18.71
N ASN A 488 12.19 6.82 19.98
CA ASN A 488 12.95 7.77 20.82
C ASN A 488 12.36 9.19 20.89
N GLN A 489 11.08 9.38 20.55
CA GLN A 489 10.39 10.68 20.59
C GLN A 489 8.95 10.52 21.09
N GLN A 490 8.78 10.26 22.38
CA GLN A 490 7.45 10.04 22.99
C GLN A 490 6.51 11.25 22.84
N SER A 491 7.06 12.48 22.75
CA SER A 491 6.27 13.69 22.51
C SER A 491 5.52 13.69 21.17
N LEU A 492 5.96 12.90 20.20
CA LEU A 492 5.33 12.74 18.89
C LEU A 492 4.26 11.65 18.85
N ASN A 493 4.16 10.83 19.91
CA ASN A 493 3.16 9.76 19.98
C ASN A 493 1.77 10.35 19.82
N ALA A 494 0.95 9.71 18.98
CA ALA A 494 -0.36 10.19 18.63
C ALA A 494 -1.42 9.10 18.77
N ILE A 495 -2.62 9.55 19.08
CA ILE A 495 -3.82 8.73 19.16
C ILE A 495 -4.90 9.44 18.38
N ILE A 496 -5.52 8.72 17.44
CA ILE A 496 -6.72 9.21 16.74
C ILE A 496 -7.83 8.17 16.85
N GLN A 497 -9.05 8.65 16.71
CA GLN A 497 -10.24 7.81 16.58
C GLN A 497 -10.86 8.10 15.21
N THR A 498 -11.44 7.09 14.61
CA THR A 498 -12.16 7.21 13.35
C THR A 498 -13.49 6.50 13.46
N ALA A 499 -14.52 7.13 12.92
CA ALA A 499 -15.83 6.54 12.72
C ALA A 499 -16.11 6.49 11.22
N ASN A 500 -16.60 5.35 10.74
CA ASN A 500 -16.92 5.15 9.34
C ASN A 500 -18.31 4.53 9.19
N MET A 501 -19.05 4.99 8.18
CA MET A 501 -20.26 4.33 7.71
C MET A 501 -20.03 3.91 6.26
N ALA A 502 -20.33 2.66 5.96
CA ALA A 502 -20.15 2.09 4.63
C ALA A 502 -21.47 1.50 4.10
N ILE A 503 -21.70 1.67 2.80
CA ILE A 503 -22.81 1.05 2.09
C ILE A 503 -22.22 0.33 0.87
N ALA A 504 -22.39 -1.00 0.84
CA ALA A 504 -21.89 -1.84 -0.23
C ALA A 504 -23.05 -2.44 -1.04
N TYR A 505 -22.97 -2.29 -2.35
CA TYR A 505 -23.79 -3.02 -3.32
C TYR A 505 -22.90 -3.97 -4.10
N VAL A 506 -23.20 -5.27 -4.03
CA VAL A 506 -22.45 -6.36 -4.68
C VAL A 506 -23.26 -6.92 -5.84
N PHE A 507 -22.66 -7.06 -6.99
CA PHE A 507 -23.28 -7.60 -8.21
C PHE A 507 -22.40 -8.66 -8.87
#